data_2fc8ff0436343e62bccd4b1ef5cb032b
#
_entry.id   2fc8ff0436343e62bccd4b1ef5cb032b
#
_cell.length_a   1.000
_cell.length_b   1.000
_cell.length_c   1.000
_cell.angle_alpha   90.00
_cell.angle_beta   90.00
_cell.angle_gamma   90.00
#
_symmetry.space_group_name_H-M   'P 1'
#
loop_
_entity.id
_entity.type
_entity.pdbx_description
1 polymer ?
#
loop_
_entity_poly.entity_id
_entity_poly.type
_entity_poly.pdbx_seq_one_letter_code
_entity_poly.pdbx_strand_id
1 'polypeptide(L)'
;MFLVSDKVIVVGGGLAGLSAAARLAYNGCKVTLLEKAPKLGGRAISIPIKGFNFNFGAHAIYARDKSILRKYEHEIGLKVDWKDFSPSKAFYDMGTFTTPMPATLEGLYRTKVLDSQNKWRFAYEVFKTMSSLERGEPGVLIGDYLQKETPQVRDLLLTIASSNFFTNEPEKIPSPLFFQYYKRLFATQRAVSYIGGGWQAIVDSFAEIIEKNGSKIITKEKVTKIELDGNRITAVYGKEEKYEADYIIFCIPPKELCQLFADTPFAKYFEEYSHYVPTQVVVYDVGLSERISSPFTYIYQKAQRVFITDISYYDITCVPDGGQLMQAVAYLNEQEIAEGKADEKVATIESVYDKHFPGWRERLVAKRISKKATVQEIKCIEDQRLMPVKFYSLPNAYFAGDWCEGDGQLSELSFSSAYNVTSHILEHAVPAEGMKKATSA
;
A
#
# COMPACT_ATOMS: atom_id res chain seq x y z
N MET A 1 -21.03 -17.64 -16.55
CA MET A 1 -21.00 -17.56 -15.10
C MET A 1 -20.85 -19.00 -14.58
N PHE A 2 -19.67 -19.35 -14.10
CA PHE A 2 -19.41 -20.67 -13.54
C PHE A 2 -19.87 -20.64 -12.08
N LEU A 3 -20.77 -21.54 -11.68
CA LEU A 3 -21.09 -21.75 -10.27
C LEU A 3 -20.00 -22.67 -9.70
N VAL A 4 -19.06 -22.07 -8.99
CA VAL A 4 -18.07 -22.82 -8.21
C VAL A 4 -18.70 -23.10 -6.85
N SER A 5 -18.78 -24.36 -6.46
CA SER A 5 -19.39 -24.76 -5.17
C SER A 5 -18.42 -24.72 -4.00
N ASP A 6 -17.14 -24.40 -4.26
CA ASP A 6 -16.07 -24.48 -3.28
C ASP A 6 -16.28 -23.48 -2.13
N LYS A 7 -16.10 -23.96 -0.91
CA LYS A 7 -16.12 -23.15 0.30
C LYS A 7 -14.73 -22.55 0.53
N VAL A 8 -14.66 -21.25 0.61
CA VAL A 8 -13.40 -20.54 0.86
C VAL A 8 -13.50 -19.76 2.16
N ILE A 9 -12.55 -19.96 3.05
CA ILE A 9 -12.37 -19.13 4.24
C ILE A 9 -11.27 -18.11 3.95
N VAL A 10 -11.56 -16.85 4.22
CA VAL A 10 -10.58 -15.74 4.18
C VAL A 10 -10.35 -15.24 5.59
N VAL A 11 -9.12 -15.33 6.08
CA VAL A 11 -8.73 -14.94 7.43
C VAL A 11 -8.06 -13.56 7.38
N GLY A 12 -8.75 -12.54 7.89
CA GLY A 12 -8.32 -11.14 7.90
C GLY A 12 -9.11 -10.26 6.93
N GLY A 13 -9.75 -9.21 7.46
CA GLY A 13 -10.61 -8.26 6.73
C GLY A 13 -9.88 -6.98 6.29
N GLY A 14 -8.56 -7.03 6.07
CA GLY A 14 -7.79 -5.95 5.43
C GLY A 14 -7.99 -5.91 3.91
N LEU A 15 -7.25 -5.01 3.22
CA LEU A 15 -7.39 -4.84 1.75
C LEU A 15 -7.19 -6.15 0.98
N ALA A 16 -6.19 -6.95 1.34
CA ALA A 16 -5.93 -8.23 0.68
C ALA A 16 -7.10 -9.21 0.86
N GLY A 17 -7.60 -9.36 2.10
CA GLY A 17 -8.71 -10.27 2.37
C GLY A 17 -10.01 -9.83 1.72
N LEU A 18 -10.33 -8.55 1.78
CA LEU A 18 -11.53 -7.98 1.16
C LEU A 18 -11.51 -8.16 -0.37
N SER A 19 -10.38 -7.84 -1.01
CA SER A 19 -10.25 -7.97 -2.47
C SER A 19 -10.27 -9.43 -2.93
N ALA A 20 -9.65 -10.34 -2.18
CA ALA A 20 -9.73 -11.78 -2.45
C ALA A 20 -11.16 -12.30 -2.29
N ALA A 21 -11.81 -11.98 -1.17
CA ALA A 21 -13.18 -12.42 -0.88
C ALA A 21 -14.18 -11.90 -1.92
N ALA A 22 -14.08 -10.61 -2.29
CA ALA A 22 -14.97 -10.02 -3.28
C ALA A 22 -14.83 -10.67 -4.65
N ARG A 23 -13.60 -10.92 -5.11
CA ARG A 23 -13.37 -11.56 -6.42
C ARG A 23 -13.87 -13.00 -6.45
N LEU A 24 -13.63 -13.77 -5.40
CA LEU A 24 -14.11 -15.14 -5.31
C LEU A 24 -15.64 -15.21 -5.19
N ALA A 25 -16.25 -14.38 -4.36
CA ALA A 25 -17.71 -14.29 -4.21
C ALA A 25 -18.38 -13.94 -5.55
N TYR A 26 -17.85 -12.94 -6.26
CA TYR A 26 -18.35 -12.55 -7.58
C TYR A 26 -18.29 -13.69 -8.60
N ASN A 27 -17.28 -14.54 -8.51
CA ASN A 27 -17.11 -15.73 -9.37
C ASN A 27 -17.85 -16.98 -8.85
N GLY A 28 -18.70 -16.86 -7.83
CA GLY A 28 -19.62 -17.91 -7.38
C GLY A 28 -19.09 -18.83 -6.28
N CYS A 29 -17.90 -18.58 -5.73
CA CYS A 29 -17.42 -19.30 -4.54
C CYS A 29 -18.26 -18.91 -3.31
N LYS A 30 -18.44 -19.87 -2.38
CA LYS A 30 -19.05 -19.62 -1.07
C LYS A 30 -17.98 -19.11 -0.11
N VAL A 31 -17.84 -17.79 0.02
CA VAL A 31 -16.80 -17.18 0.85
C VAL A 31 -17.32 -16.85 2.25
N THR A 32 -16.51 -17.15 3.26
CA THR A 32 -16.67 -16.60 4.62
C THR A 32 -15.40 -15.86 4.99
N LEU A 33 -15.50 -14.54 5.17
CA LEU A 33 -14.41 -13.70 5.62
C LEU A 33 -14.50 -13.53 7.14
N LEU A 34 -13.41 -13.85 7.83
CA LEU A 34 -13.29 -13.74 9.30
C LEU A 34 -12.33 -12.61 9.66
N GLU A 35 -12.83 -11.62 10.43
CA GLU A 35 -12.04 -10.46 10.87
C GLU A 35 -12.09 -10.34 12.40
N LYS A 36 -10.89 -10.25 13.04
CA LYS A 36 -10.76 -10.15 14.51
C LYS A 36 -11.28 -8.82 15.08
N ALA A 37 -11.17 -7.74 14.30
CA ALA A 37 -11.60 -6.40 14.70
C ALA A 37 -13.10 -6.20 14.51
N PRO A 38 -13.70 -5.20 15.18
CA PRO A 38 -15.11 -4.84 14.95
C PRO A 38 -15.37 -4.13 13.62
N LYS A 39 -14.30 -3.67 12.93
CA LYS A 39 -14.37 -2.96 11.65
C LYS A 39 -13.44 -3.61 10.63
N LEU A 40 -13.86 -3.56 9.37
CA LEU A 40 -13.07 -3.98 8.22
C LEU A 40 -12.03 -2.93 7.84
N GLY A 41 -11.09 -3.31 6.97
CA GLY A 41 -10.07 -2.44 6.39
C GLY A 41 -8.66 -2.68 6.94
N GLY A 42 -8.53 -3.23 8.14
CA GLY A 42 -7.23 -3.44 8.79
C GLY A 42 -6.49 -2.11 9.00
N ARG A 43 -5.40 -1.87 8.25
CA ARG A 43 -4.66 -0.60 8.25
C ARG A 43 -5.28 0.46 7.34
N ALA A 44 -6.10 0.07 6.39
CA ALA A 44 -6.81 0.95 5.47
C ALA A 44 -8.15 1.39 6.06
N ILE A 45 -8.11 2.27 7.04
CA ILE A 45 -9.29 2.80 7.73
C ILE A 45 -9.33 4.31 7.66
N SER A 46 -10.55 4.86 7.69
CA SER A 46 -10.81 6.28 7.81
C SER A 46 -11.56 6.56 9.13
N ILE A 47 -11.19 7.63 9.82
CA ILE A 47 -11.81 8.01 11.08
C ILE A 47 -12.35 9.44 10.98
N PRO A 48 -13.65 9.66 11.21
CA PRO A 48 -14.21 11.00 11.32
C PRO A 48 -13.84 11.64 12.66
N ILE A 49 -13.25 12.84 12.62
CA ILE A 49 -12.95 13.65 13.81
C ILE A 49 -13.40 15.08 13.53
N LYS A 50 -14.38 15.58 14.25
CA LYS A 50 -14.91 16.96 14.13
C LYS A 50 -15.24 17.35 12.68
N GLY A 51 -15.84 16.45 11.91
CA GLY A 51 -16.25 16.66 10.52
C GLY A 51 -15.16 16.43 9.48
N PHE A 52 -13.93 16.19 9.89
CA PHE A 52 -12.82 15.77 8.99
C PHE A 52 -12.73 14.26 8.92
N ASN A 53 -12.45 13.71 7.74
CA ASN A 53 -12.27 12.29 7.54
C ASN A 53 -10.78 11.95 7.37
N PHE A 54 -10.15 11.48 8.45
CA PHE A 54 -8.72 11.17 8.50
C PHE A 54 -8.45 9.75 7.99
N ASN A 55 -7.68 9.62 6.93
CA ASN A 55 -7.20 8.34 6.41
C ASN A 55 -5.93 7.88 7.13
N PHE A 56 -5.85 6.60 7.50
CA PHE A 56 -4.67 6.06 8.15
C PHE A 56 -3.56 5.73 7.15
N GLY A 57 -2.32 6.03 7.55
CA GLY A 57 -1.12 5.69 6.79
C GLY A 57 -1.05 6.34 5.40
N ALA A 58 -0.22 5.76 4.55
CA ALA A 58 -0.12 6.13 3.15
C ALA A 58 -1.37 5.64 2.41
N HIS A 59 -2.13 6.56 1.83
CA HIS A 59 -3.38 6.25 1.10
C HIS A 59 -3.34 6.66 -0.36
N ALA A 60 -2.15 6.92 -0.89
CA ALA A 60 -1.92 7.09 -2.31
C ALA A 60 -1.86 5.74 -3.03
N ILE A 61 -2.49 5.66 -4.18
CA ILE A 61 -2.37 4.55 -5.13
C ILE A 61 -1.38 4.95 -6.22
N TYR A 62 -0.37 4.12 -6.43
CA TYR A 62 0.69 4.41 -7.38
C TYR A 62 0.43 3.74 -8.74
N ALA A 63 0.83 4.45 -9.81
CA ALA A 63 0.67 4.00 -11.20
C ALA A 63 -0.76 3.57 -11.53
N ARG A 64 -1.75 4.47 -11.33
CA ARG A 64 -3.18 4.20 -11.49
C ARG A 64 -3.53 3.35 -12.70
N ASP A 65 -3.02 3.70 -13.89
CA ASP A 65 -3.37 3.01 -15.14
C ASP A 65 -2.79 1.58 -15.21
N LYS A 66 -1.87 1.26 -14.30
CA LYS A 66 -1.25 -0.07 -14.12
C LYS A 66 -1.68 -0.74 -12.81
N SER A 67 -2.50 -0.06 -12.00
CA SER A 67 -2.98 -0.61 -10.73
C SER A 67 -3.86 -1.84 -10.94
N ILE A 68 -3.71 -2.81 -10.06
CA ILE A 68 -4.55 -4.01 -10.05
C ILE A 68 -6.02 -3.65 -9.71
N LEU A 69 -6.27 -2.52 -9.04
CA LEU A 69 -7.63 -2.03 -8.81
C LEU A 69 -8.39 -1.81 -10.13
N ARG A 70 -7.72 -1.43 -11.22
CA ARG A 70 -8.35 -1.31 -12.56
C ARG A 70 -8.86 -2.66 -13.07
N LYS A 71 -8.18 -3.78 -12.73
CA LYS A 71 -8.70 -5.11 -13.06
C LYS A 71 -9.93 -5.43 -12.23
N TYR A 72 -9.93 -5.12 -10.92
CA TYR A 72 -11.12 -5.32 -10.08
C TYR A 72 -12.30 -4.46 -10.54
N GLU A 73 -12.08 -3.21 -10.97
CA GLU A 73 -13.14 -2.38 -11.57
C GLU A 73 -13.76 -3.07 -12.79
N HIS A 74 -12.92 -3.59 -13.68
CA HIS A 74 -13.38 -4.21 -14.95
C HIS A 74 -14.00 -5.60 -14.72
N GLU A 75 -13.41 -6.43 -13.87
CA GLU A 75 -13.80 -7.83 -13.70
C GLU A 75 -14.99 -8.02 -12.76
N ILE A 76 -15.06 -7.27 -11.66
CA ILE A 76 -16.06 -7.46 -10.62
C ILE A 76 -16.90 -6.22 -10.33
N GLY A 77 -16.75 -5.15 -11.14
CA GLY A 77 -17.52 -3.93 -10.99
C GLY A 77 -17.19 -3.12 -9.73
N LEU A 78 -15.95 -3.23 -9.22
CA LEU A 78 -15.48 -2.42 -8.10
C LEU A 78 -15.63 -0.94 -8.45
N LYS A 79 -16.20 -0.14 -7.54
CA LYS A 79 -16.35 1.31 -7.73
C LYS A 79 -15.19 2.04 -7.06
N VAL A 80 -14.41 2.79 -7.84
CA VAL A 80 -13.31 3.61 -7.35
C VAL A 80 -13.46 5.03 -7.87
N ASP A 81 -13.65 5.99 -6.98
CA ASP A 81 -13.65 7.42 -7.31
C ASP A 81 -12.20 7.93 -7.32
N TRP A 82 -11.60 7.94 -8.49
CA TRP A 82 -10.20 8.33 -8.66
C TRP A 82 -10.00 9.83 -8.57
N LYS A 83 -9.09 10.28 -7.72
CA LYS A 83 -8.62 11.66 -7.56
C LYS A 83 -7.16 11.74 -7.96
N ASP A 84 -6.86 12.36 -9.09
CA ASP A 84 -5.50 12.39 -9.62
C ASP A 84 -4.65 13.47 -8.94
N PHE A 85 -3.44 13.08 -8.57
CA PHE A 85 -2.42 13.98 -8.03
C PHE A 85 -1.99 15.01 -9.09
N SER A 86 -1.71 16.23 -8.64
CA SER A 86 -1.24 17.33 -9.49
C SER A 86 0.28 17.48 -9.42
N PRO A 87 1.06 16.84 -10.32
CA PRO A 87 2.52 16.87 -10.24
C PRO A 87 3.10 18.27 -10.49
N SER A 88 2.37 19.16 -11.16
CA SER A 88 2.77 20.57 -11.33
C SER A 88 2.73 21.39 -10.03
N LYS A 89 2.01 20.90 -9.02
CA LYS A 89 1.93 21.49 -7.68
C LYS A 89 2.76 20.75 -6.63
N ALA A 90 3.69 19.90 -7.07
CA ALA A 90 4.62 19.18 -6.21
C ALA A 90 5.98 19.88 -6.17
N PHE A 91 6.49 20.16 -4.97
CA PHE A 91 7.70 20.92 -4.74
C PHE A 91 8.66 20.22 -3.79
N TYR A 92 9.97 20.49 -3.97
CA TYR A 92 11.01 20.21 -2.99
C TYR A 92 11.31 21.47 -2.16
N ASP A 93 11.47 21.28 -0.85
CA ASP A 93 12.13 22.25 0.03
C ASP A 93 13.58 21.78 0.24
N MET A 94 14.52 22.55 -0.28
CA MET A 94 15.97 22.30 -0.20
C MET A 94 16.62 22.99 1.01
N GLY A 95 15.80 23.52 1.94
CA GLY A 95 16.26 24.29 3.09
C GLY A 95 16.33 25.79 2.78
N THR A 96 17.18 26.19 1.85
CA THR A 96 17.41 27.58 1.44
C THR A 96 16.49 28.08 0.34
N PHE A 97 15.89 27.19 -0.44
CA PHE A 97 14.93 27.52 -1.51
C PHE A 97 13.92 26.39 -1.71
N THR A 98 12.77 26.72 -2.29
CA THR A 98 11.79 25.74 -2.81
C THR A 98 11.87 25.71 -4.33
N THR A 99 11.60 24.53 -4.92
CA THR A 99 11.66 24.34 -6.37
C THR A 99 10.67 23.27 -6.82
N PRO A 100 10.07 23.36 -8.03
CA PRO A 100 9.23 22.32 -8.55
C PRO A 100 9.94 20.97 -8.61
N MET A 101 9.21 19.89 -8.35
CA MET A 101 9.68 18.53 -8.61
C MET A 101 9.79 18.28 -10.11
N PRO A 102 10.80 17.52 -10.58
CA PRO A 102 10.94 17.16 -12.00
C PRO A 102 9.99 16.01 -12.41
N ALA A 103 8.73 16.11 -11.99
CA ALA A 103 7.68 15.11 -12.25
C ALA A 103 6.90 15.37 -13.55
N THR A 104 7.17 16.50 -14.19
CA THR A 104 6.64 16.90 -15.51
C THR A 104 7.75 17.52 -16.34
N LEU A 105 7.55 17.69 -17.66
CA LEU A 105 8.53 18.39 -18.50
C LEU A 105 8.74 19.85 -18.05
N GLU A 106 7.67 20.54 -17.66
CA GLU A 106 7.76 21.89 -17.09
C GLU A 106 8.50 21.87 -15.75
N GLY A 107 8.17 20.92 -14.87
CA GLY A 107 8.87 20.73 -13.60
C GLY A 107 10.35 20.45 -13.79
N LEU A 108 10.71 19.58 -14.75
CA LEU A 108 12.11 19.30 -15.10
C LEU A 108 12.84 20.55 -15.65
N TYR A 109 12.18 21.34 -16.48
CA TYR A 109 12.75 22.59 -16.99
C TYR A 109 12.99 23.59 -15.84
N ARG A 110 12.02 23.78 -14.94
CA ARG A 110 12.02 24.80 -13.89
C ARG A 110 12.78 24.40 -12.63
N THR A 111 12.99 23.11 -12.37
CA THR A 111 13.66 22.64 -11.16
C THR A 111 15.09 23.19 -11.06
N LYS A 112 15.49 23.52 -9.82
CA LYS A 112 16.84 23.96 -9.47
C LYS A 112 17.69 22.88 -8.79
N VAL A 113 17.14 21.65 -8.64
CA VAL A 113 17.88 20.52 -8.05
C VAL A 113 18.88 19.90 -9.03
N LEU A 114 18.73 20.18 -10.33
CA LEU A 114 19.59 19.74 -11.41
C LEU A 114 20.05 20.94 -12.24
N ASP A 115 21.33 20.98 -12.60
CA ASP A 115 21.81 21.87 -13.65
C ASP A 115 21.40 21.38 -15.05
N SER A 116 21.67 22.15 -16.08
CA SER A 116 21.21 21.85 -17.44
C SER A 116 21.70 20.50 -17.97
N GLN A 117 22.96 20.13 -17.68
CA GLN A 117 23.52 18.85 -18.11
C GLN A 117 22.84 17.66 -17.38
N ASN A 118 22.67 17.79 -16.08
CA ASN A 118 22.05 16.77 -15.25
C ASN A 118 20.54 16.61 -15.51
N LYS A 119 19.84 17.63 -16.00
CA LYS A 119 18.44 17.49 -16.48
C LYS A 119 18.34 16.52 -17.65
N TRP A 120 19.24 16.62 -18.63
CA TRP A 120 19.28 15.67 -19.76
C TRP A 120 19.67 14.26 -19.31
N ARG A 121 20.64 14.18 -18.39
CA ARG A 121 21.07 12.89 -17.84
C ARG A 121 19.92 12.21 -17.07
N PHE A 122 19.23 12.93 -16.21
CA PHE A 122 18.06 12.43 -15.50
C PHE A 122 16.94 11.98 -16.46
N ALA A 123 16.62 12.78 -17.49
CA ALA A 123 15.64 12.41 -18.49
C ALA A 123 16.04 11.11 -19.23
N TYR A 124 17.34 10.92 -19.51
CA TYR A 124 17.85 9.72 -20.11
C TYR A 124 17.73 8.48 -19.18
N GLU A 125 18.00 8.64 -17.87
CA GLU A 125 17.78 7.58 -16.88
C GLU A 125 16.31 7.15 -16.78
N VAL A 126 15.38 8.13 -16.77
CA VAL A 126 13.94 7.86 -16.83
C VAL A 126 13.59 7.09 -18.11
N PHE A 127 14.10 7.51 -19.26
CA PHE A 127 13.89 6.82 -20.54
C PHE A 127 14.41 5.39 -20.51
N LYS A 128 15.64 5.14 -20.03
CA LYS A 128 16.22 3.79 -19.91
C LYS A 128 15.36 2.89 -19.01
N THR A 129 14.89 3.43 -17.90
CA THR A 129 14.00 2.72 -16.96
C THR A 129 12.68 2.34 -17.65
N MET A 130 12.02 3.28 -18.32
CA MET A 130 10.76 3.04 -19.03
C MET A 130 10.89 2.00 -20.14
N SER A 131 11.96 2.08 -20.93
CA SER A 131 12.23 1.17 -22.05
C SER A 131 12.81 -0.19 -21.62
N SER A 132 13.01 -0.42 -20.33
CA SER A 132 13.67 -1.62 -19.78
C SER A 132 15.11 -1.84 -20.25
N LEU A 133 15.77 -0.81 -20.72
CA LEU A 133 17.22 -0.82 -20.97
C LEU A 133 18.01 -0.82 -19.65
N GLU A 134 17.34 -0.38 -18.56
CA GLU A 134 17.87 -0.44 -17.20
C GLU A 134 16.93 -1.30 -16.34
N ARG A 135 17.47 -2.31 -15.64
CA ARG A 135 16.69 -3.28 -14.85
C ARG A 135 17.26 -3.53 -13.46
N GLY A 136 18.42 -2.94 -13.16
CA GLY A 136 19.20 -3.29 -11.98
C GLY A 136 19.89 -4.66 -12.11
N GLU A 137 20.65 -5.01 -11.08
CA GLU A 137 21.42 -6.24 -11.00
C GLU A 137 21.06 -7.02 -9.74
N PRO A 138 20.74 -8.32 -9.82
CA PRO A 138 20.47 -9.15 -8.65
C PRO A 138 21.62 -9.09 -7.63
N GLY A 139 21.30 -8.90 -6.35
CA GLY A 139 22.27 -8.80 -5.28
C GLY A 139 22.97 -7.44 -5.16
N VAL A 140 22.66 -6.47 -6.04
CA VAL A 140 23.23 -5.12 -6.00
C VAL A 140 22.19 -4.14 -5.45
N LEU A 141 22.57 -3.35 -4.45
CA LEU A 141 21.72 -2.30 -3.87
C LEU A 141 21.75 -1.05 -4.76
N ILE A 142 20.65 -0.27 -4.73
CA ILE A 142 20.53 0.91 -5.59
C ILE A 142 21.59 1.99 -5.26
N GLY A 143 22.02 2.09 -4.01
CA GLY A 143 23.07 3.00 -3.59
C GLY A 143 24.39 2.74 -4.32
N ASP A 144 24.77 1.46 -4.48
CA ASP A 144 25.97 1.06 -5.22
C ASP A 144 25.76 1.14 -6.73
N TYR A 145 24.59 0.69 -7.19
CA TYR A 145 24.24 0.74 -8.60
C TYR A 145 24.31 2.15 -9.19
N LEU A 146 23.86 3.16 -8.44
CA LEU A 146 23.86 4.57 -8.85
C LEU A 146 25.21 5.30 -8.66
N GLN A 147 26.27 4.62 -8.20
CA GLN A 147 27.60 5.27 -8.09
C GLN A 147 28.18 5.73 -9.44
N LYS A 148 27.73 5.11 -10.54
CA LYS A 148 28.05 5.52 -11.92
C LYS A 148 27.41 6.83 -12.34
N GLU A 149 26.41 7.30 -11.58
CA GLU A 149 25.70 8.54 -11.88
C GLU A 149 26.38 9.78 -11.29
N THR A 150 26.07 10.96 -11.86
CA THR A 150 26.52 12.20 -11.27
C THR A 150 25.89 12.41 -9.88
N PRO A 151 26.57 13.14 -8.97
CA PRO A 151 26.04 13.35 -7.62
C PRO A 151 24.62 13.93 -7.58
N GLN A 152 24.29 14.87 -8.48
CA GLN A 152 22.94 15.47 -8.54
C GLN A 152 21.88 14.46 -8.98
N VAL A 153 22.14 13.64 -10.01
CA VAL A 153 21.19 12.64 -10.51
C VAL A 153 21.03 11.52 -9.49
N ARG A 154 22.13 11.02 -8.93
CA ARG A 154 22.12 10.00 -7.87
C ARG A 154 21.28 10.47 -6.66
N ASP A 155 21.56 11.65 -6.15
CA ASP A 155 20.87 12.23 -5.00
C ASP A 155 19.37 12.44 -5.26
N LEU A 156 18.99 12.86 -6.47
CA LEU A 156 17.59 12.99 -6.84
C LEU A 156 16.89 11.62 -6.91
N LEU A 157 17.50 10.61 -7.55
CA LEU A 157 16.94 9.27 -7.64
C LEU A 157 16.76 8.62 -6.26
N LEU A 158 17.73 8.78 -5.36
CA LEU A 158 17.61 8.32 -3.97
C LEU A 158 16.55 9.12 -3.18
N THR A 159 16.39 10.43 -3.45
CA THR A 159 15.34 11.24 -2.85
C THR A 159 13.94 10.76 -3.27
N ILE A 160 13.77 10.47 -4.56
CA ILE A 160 12.53 9.90 -5.10
C ILE A 160 12.27 8.52 -4.48
N ALA A 161 13.30 7.67 -4.38
CA ALA A 161 13.19 6.36 -3.76
C ALA A 161 12.78 6.46 -2.28
N SER A 162 13.41 7.36 -1.52
CA SER A 162 13.06 7.61 -0.11
C SER A 162 11.57 7.92 0.05
N SER A 163 11.02 8.79 -0.80
CA SER A 163 9.62 9.21 -0.71
C SER A 163 8.61 8.11 -1.08
N ASN A 164 8.95 7.23 -2.03
CA ASN A 164 8.02 6.22 -2.53
C ASN A 164 8.11 4.87 -1.79
N PHE A 165 9.28 4.56 -1.20
CA PHE A 165 9.47 3.39 -0.36
C PHE A 165 9.36 3.69 1.14
N PHE A 166 9.09 4.94 1.51
CA PHE A 166 8.91 5.39 2.90
C PHE A 166 10.10 5.05 3.79
N THR A 167 11.32 5.22 3.27
CA THR A 167 12.55 4.83 3.96
C THR A 167 13.56 5.97 4.12
N ASN A 168 14.26 5.97 5.25
CA ASN A 168 15.43 6.82 5.47
C ASN A 168 16.72 6.23 4.89
N GLU A 169 16.65 5.00 4.37
CA GLU A 169 17.78 4.21 3.87
C GLU A 169 17.54 3.80 2.41
N PRO A 170 17.26 4.77 1.49
CA PRO A 170 16.90 4.43 0.10
C PRO A 170 18.04 3.73 -0.65
N GLU A 171 19.29 3.94 -0.23
CA GLU A 171 20.48 3.27 -0.79
C GLU A 171 20.47 1.75 -0.61
N LYS A 172 19.72 1.25 0.39
CA LYS A 172 19.60 -0.18 0.71
C LYS A 172 18.52 -0.91 -0.10
N ILE A 173 17.77 -0.22 -0.95
CA ILE A 173 16.75 -0.84 -1.81
C ILE A 173 17.45 -1.71 -2.86
N PRO A 174 17.03 -2.97 -3.10
CA PRO A 174 17.55 -3.79 -4.19
C PRO A 174 17.36 -3.10 -5.55
N SER A 175 18.41 -3.03 -6.36
CA SER A 175 18.33 -2.30 -7.64
C SER A 175 17.28 -2.87 -8.60
N PRO A 176 17.06 -4.21 -8.72
CA PRO A 176 15.97 -4.72 -9.55
C PRO A 176 14.58 -4.26 -9.10
N LEU A 177 14.33 -4.22 -7.77
CA LEU A 177 13.07 -3.75 -7.22
C LEU A 177 12.84 -2.27 -7.54
N PHE A 178 13.88 -1.43 -7.39
CA PHE A 178 13.84 -0.02 -7.76
C PHE A 178 13.42 0.17 -9.22
N PHE A 179 14.12 -0.47 -10.17
CA PHE A 179 13.83 -0.31 -11.60
C PHE A 179 12.49 -0.90 -12.02
N GLN A 180 12.09 -2.04 -11.46
CA GLN A 180 10.76 -2.62 -11.69
C GLN A 180 9.65 -1.66 -11.25
N TYR A 181 9.77 -1.09 -10.06
CA TYR A 181 8.80 -0.14 -9.52
C TYR A 181 8.72 1.14 -10.37
N TYR A 182 9.88 1.76 -10.69
CA TYR A 182 9.91 3.01 -11.44
C TYR A 182 9.57 2.86 -12.91
N LYS A 183 9.87 1.71 -13.53
CA LYS A 183 9.36 1.40 -14.87
C LYS A 183 7.84 1.50 -14.90
N ARG A 184 7.17 0.96 -13.88
CA ARG A 184 5.71 1.01 -13.76
C ARG A 184 5.22 2.45 -13.53
N LEU A 185 5.89 3.18 -12.65
CA LEU A 185 5.51 4.53 -12.27
C LEU A 185 5.71 5.56 -13.39
N PHE A 186 6.85 5.50 -14.08
CA PHE A 186 7.17 6.42 -15.17
C PHE A 186 6.38 6.13 -16.46
N ALA A 187 5.90 4.91 -16.65
CA ALA A 187 5.13 4.51 -17.82
C ALA A 187 3.65 4.95 -17.77
N THR A 188 3.23 5.75 -16.80
CA THR A 188 1.87 6.26 -16.65
C THR A 188 1.84 7.78 -16.54
N GLN A 189 0.79 8.40 -17.07
CA GLN A 189 0.53 9.83 -16.85
C GLN A 189 -0.03 10.11 -15.44
N ARG A 190 -0.55 9.07 -14.76
CA ARG A 190 -1.17 9.13 -13.44
C ARG A 190 -0.35 8.35 -12.42
N ALA A 191 0.85 8.88 -12.16
CA ALA A 191 1.82 8.21 -11.29
C ALA A 191 1.31 8.05 -9.86
N VAL A 192 0.54 9.02 -9.37
CA VAL A 192 -0.04 9.01 -8.02
C VAL A 192 -1.52 9.40 -8.13
N SER A 193 -2.40 8.69 -7.43
CA SER A 193 -3.83 9.02 -7.32
C SER A 193 -4.31 8.71 -5.90
N TYR A 194 -5.39 9.36 -5.50
CA TYR A 194 -6.10 9.08 -4.26
C TYR A 194 -7.49 8.49 -4.57
N ILE A 195 -8.16 7.99 -3.54
CA ILE A 195 -9.52 7.47 -3.62
C ILE A 195 -10.45 8.48 -2.95
N GLY A 196 -11.46 8.98 -3.67
CA GLY A 196 -12.50 9.84 -3.12
C GLY A 196 -13.29 9.10 -2.03
N GLY A 197 -13.54 9.78 -0.89
CA GLY A 197 -14.07 9.17 0.32
C GLY A 197 -13.03 8.37 1.12
N GLY A 198 -11.78 8.31 0.66
CA GLY A 198 -10.66 7.66 1.35
C GLY A 198 -10.74 6.13 1.39
N TRP A 199 -10.02 5.55 2.36
CA TRP A 199 -9.96 4.09 2.51
C TRP A 199 -11.33 3.44 2.75
N GLN A 200 -12.22 4.11 3.49
CA GLN A 200 -13.52 3.53 3.81
C GLN A 200 -14.34 3.26 2.54
N ALA A 201 -14.28 4.15 1.54
CA ALA A 201 -15.00 3.97 0.28
C ALA A 201 -14.62 2.68 -0.46
N ILE A 202 -13.32 2.34 -0.50
CA ILE A 202 -12.87 1.10 -1.15
C ILE A 202 -13.19 -0.15 -0.31
N VAL A 203 -13.10 -0.04 1.01
CA VAL A 203 -13.47 -1.11 1.96
C VAL A 203 -14.95 -1.44 1.81
N ASP A 204 -15.82 -0.43 1.81
CA ASP A 204 -17.27 -0.60 1.68
C ASP A 204 -17.64 -1.15 0.29
N SER A 205 -16.96 -0.70 -0.77
CA SER A 205 -17.20 -1.22 -2.12
C SER A 205 -16.87 -2.71 -2.25
N PHE A 206 -15.77 -3.18 -1.66
CA PHE A 206 -15.47 -4.63 -1.62
C PHE A 206 -16.47 -5.40 -0.75
N ALA A 207 -16.83 -4.87 0.43
CA ALA A 207 -17.80 -5.51 1.32
C ALA A 207 -19.16 -5.67 0.64
N GLU A 208 -19.64 -4.63 -0.06
CA GLU A 208 -20.87 -4.67 -0.83
C GLU A 208 -20.86 -5.78 -1.90
N ILE A 209 -19.73 -5.98 -2.60
CA ILE A 209 -19.60 -7.05 -3.60
C ILE A 209 -19.69 -8.42 -2.92
N ILE A 210 -19.02 -8.61 -1.77
CA ILE A 210 -19.05 -9.88 -1.03
C ILE A 210 -20.49 -10.25 -0.63
N GLU A 211 -21.20 -9.31 -0.02
CA GLU A 211 -22.55 -9.52 0.50
C GLU A 211 -23.59 -9.71 -0.62
N LYS A 212 -23.52 -8.91 -1.69
CA LYS A 212 -24.42 -9.04 -2.86
C LYS A 212 -24.30 -10.38 -3.55
N ASN A 213 -23.14 -11.04 -3.46
CA ASN A 213 -22.94 -12.38 -4.03
C ASN A 213 -23.19 -13.51 -3.02
N GLY A 214 -23.91 -13.24 -1.91
CA GLY A 214 -24.36 -14.24 -0.95
C GLY A 214 -23.27 -14.83 -0.06
N SER A 215 -22.10 -14.19 -0.02
CA SER A 215 -20.98 -14.54 0.86
C SER A 215 -21.10 -13.81 2.22
N LYS A 216 -20.35 -14.28 3.21
CA LYS A 216 -20.48 -13.81 4.60
C LYS A 216 -19.24 -13.05 5.05
N ILE A 217 -19.46 -11.99 5.82
CA ILE A 217 -18.43 -11.26 6.57
C ILE A 217 -18.75 -11.39 8.06
N ILE A 218 -17.80 -11.90 8.85
CA ILE A 218 -17.96 -12.08 10.29
C ILE A 218 -16.85 -11.29 10.97
N THR A 219 -17.22 -10.21 11.64
CA THR A 219 -16.32 -9.36 12.43
C THR A 219 -16.27 -9.81 13.89
N LYS A 220 -15.27 -9.36 14.67
CA LYS A 220 -14.99 -9.79 16.06
C LYS A 220 -14.70 -11.28 16.18
N GLU A 221 -14.32 -11.93 15.08
CA GLU A 221 -14.04 -13.34 14.96
C GLU A 221 -12.55 -13.57 14.69
N LYS A 222 -11.80 -13.86 15.75
CA LYS A 222 -10.36 -14.13 15.65
C LYS A 222 -10.13 -15.61 15.44
N VAL A 223 -9.48 -15.97 14.32
CA VAL A 223 -8.97 -17.32 14.10
C VAL A 223 -7.81 -17.59 15.07
N THR A 224 -7.92 -18.65 15.85
CA THR A 224 -6.96 -19.00 16.92
C THR A 224 -6.29 -20.34 16.70
N LYS A 225 -6.86 -21.21 15.85
CA LYS A 225 -6.35 -22.57 15.60
C LYS A 225 -6.71 -23.01 14.19
N ILE A 226 -5.87 -23.88 13.64
CA ILE A 226 -6.12 -24.61 12.40
C ILE A 226 -6.23 -26.11 12.69
N GLU A 227 -7.00 -26.82 11.88
CA GLU A 227 -7.12 -28.27 11.90
C GLU A 227 -6.52 -28.82 10.63
N LEU A 228 -5.65 -29.81 10.77
CA LEU A 228 -4.93 -30.46 9.68
C LEU A 228 -5.35 -31.94 9.57
N ASP A 229 -5.54 -32.38 8.34
CA ASP A 229 -5.51 -33.78 7.96
C ASP A 229 -4.36 -34.02 6.98
N GLY A 230 -3.28 -34.62 7.49
CA GLY A 230 -2.01 -34.72 6.78
C GLY A 230 -1.44 -33.33 6.44
N ASN A 231 -1.35 -33.02 5.16
CA ASN A 231 -0.87 -31.75 4.65
C ASN A 231 -1.98 -30.80 4.15
N ARG A 232 -3.24 -31.09 4.50
CA ARG A 232 -4.39 -30.28 4.12
C ARG A 232 -5.04 -29.66 5.34
N ILE A 233 -5.36 -28.38 5.27
CA ILE A 233 -6.15 -27.70 6.30
C ILE A 233 -7.62 -28.01 6.05
N THR A 234 -8.29 -28.64 7.01
CA THR A 234 -9.71 -29.01 6.93
C THR A 234 -10.62 -27.97 7.53
N ALA A 235 -10.13 -27.24 8.53
CA ALA A 235 -10.90 -26.18 9.19
C ALA A 235 -10.02 -25.15 9.88
N VAL A 236 -10.61 -24.00 10.16
CA VAL A 236 -10.09 -23.00 11.10
C VAL A 236 -11.07 -22.82 12.25
N TYR A 237 -10.55 -22.48 13.44
CA TYR A 237 -11.36 -22.24 14.63
C TYR A 237 -11.34 -20.76 14.99
N GLY A 238 -12.50 -20.19 15.11
CA GLY A 238 -12.74 -18.89 15.69
C GLY A 238 -12.82 -18.95 17.22
N LYS A 239 -13.60 -18.07 17.82
CA LYS A 239 -13.82 -18.07 19.27
C LYS A 239 -14.61 -19.28 19.74
N GLU A 240 -15.71 -19.57 19.08
CA GLU A 240 -16.66 -20.61 19.48
C GLU A 240 -17.04 -21.53 18.30
N GLU A 241 -16.81 -21.09 17.07
CA GLU A 241 -17.22 -21.82 15.87
C GLU A 241 -16.05 -22.44 15.13
N LYS A 242 -16.32 -23.58 14.50
CA LYS A 242 -15.46 -24.28 13.54
C LYS A 242 -15.93 -23.94 12.13
N TYR A 243 -15.01 -23.50 11.28
CA TYR A 243 -15.25 -23.15 9.88
C TYR A 243 -14.51 -24.14 8.98
N GLU A 244 -15.25 -25.01 8.30
CA GLU A 244 -14.73 -25.96 7.33
C GLU A 244 -14.64 -25.33 5.95
N ALA A 245 -13.56 -25.61 5.21
CA ALA A 245 -13.35 -25.05 3.89
C ALA A 245 -12.54 -25.96 2.97
N ASP A 246 -12.75 -25.80 1.67
CA ASP A 246 -11.95 -26.43 0.63
C ASP A 246 -10.63 -25.67 0.45
N TYR A 247 -10.66 -24.35 0.55
CA TYR A 247 -9.51 -23.44 0.47
C TYR A 247 -9.49 -22.43 1.60
N ILE A 248 -8.31 -22.09 2.08
CA ILE A 248 -8.12 -21.05 3.08
C ILE A 248 -7.12 -20.02 2.57
N ILE A 249 -7.46 -18.72 2.71
CA ILE A 249 -6.59 -17.61 2.38
C ILE A 249 -6.27 -16.86 3.67
N PHE A 250 -4.99 -16.84 4.04
CA PHE A 250 -4.51 -16.10 5.20
C PHE A 250 -4.05 -14.70 4.76
N CYS A 251 -4.75 -13.68 5.26
CA CYS A 251 -4.48 -12.27 5.02
C CYS A 251 -4.15 -11.54 6.33
N ILE A 252 -3.44 -12.21 7.22
CA ILE A 252 -3.00 -11.73 8.53
C ILE A 252 -1.48 -11.53 8.53
N PRO A 253 -0.93 -10.63 9.37
CA PRO A 253 0.49 -10.35 9.40
C PRO A 253 1.37 -11.59 9.63
N PRO A 254 2.60 -11.65 9.10
CA PRO A 254 3.50 -12.80 9.24
C PRO A 254 3.70 -13.27 10.67
N LYS A 255 3.81 -12.34 11.62
CA LYS A 255 3.93 -12.67 13.04
C LYS A 255 2.70 -13.43 13.58
N GLU A 256 1.51 -13.09 13.13
CA GLU A 256 0.27 -13.79 13.52
C GLU A 256 0.19 -15.16 12.83
N LEU A 257 0.67 -15.28 11.57
CA LEU A 257 0.81 -16.56 10.88
C LEU A 257 1.75 -17.50 11.64
N CYS A 258 2.93 -17.04 12.05
CA CYS A 258 3.87 -17.85 12.84
C CYS A 258 3.23 -18.38 14.11
N GLN A 259 2.45 -17.54 14.82
CA GLN A 259 1.72 -17.98 16.02
C GLN A 259 0.66 -19.03 15.70
N LEU A 260 -0.08 -18.85 14.60
CA LEU A 260 -1.16 -19.75 14.21
C LEU A 260 -0.64 -21.14 13.77
N PHE A 261 0.56 -21.18 13.19
CA PHE A 261 1.20 -22.42 12.72
C PHE A 261 2.23 -22.99 13.71
N ALA A 262 2.42 -22.41 14.91
CA ALA A 262 3.46 -22.78 15.85
C ALA A 262 3.41 -24.26 16.29
N ASP A 263 2.21 -24.79 16.50
CA ASP A 263 2.01 -26.18 16.94
C ASP A 263 1.74 -27.14 15.74
N THR A 264 2.23 -26.83 14.55
CA THR A 264 2.05 -27.63 13.36
C THR A 264 3.39 -28.12 12.77
N PRO A 265 3.39 -29.15 11.93
CA PRO A 265 4.59 -29.58 11.20
C PRO A 265 5.20 -28.49 10.31
N PHE A 266 4.49 -27.40 10.06
CA PHE A 266 4.90 -26.28 9.20
C PHE A 266 5.49 -25.10 9.97
N ALA A 267 5.60 -25.17 11.31
CA ALA A 267 6.10 -24.07 12.16
C ALA A 267 7.42 -23.47 11.66
N LYS A 268 8.38 -24.33 11.34
CA LYS A 268 9.71 -23.93 10.86
C LYS A 268 9.66 -23.10 9.57
N TYR A 269 8.75 -23.43 8.66
CA TYR A 269 8.59 -22.66 7.42
C TYR A 269 8.13 -21.23 7.68
N PHE A 270 7.16 -21.05 8.60
CA PHE A 270 6.63 -19.74 8.91
C PHE A 270 7.56 -18.93 9.81
N GLU A 271 8.41 -19.59 10.61
CA GLU A 271 9.41 -18.94 11.46
C GLU A 271 10.37 -18.05 10.65
N GLU A 272 10.71 -18.43 9.40
CA GLU A 272 11.54 -17.64 8.49
C GLU A 272 10.97 -16.23 8.23
N TYR A 273 9.64 -16.07 8.30
CA TYR A 273 8.95 -14.81 8.06
C TYR A 273 8.64 -14.04 9.36
N SER A 274 8.95 -14.59 10.54
CA SER A 274 8.73 -13.94 11.83
C SER A 274 9.60 -12.69 12.02
N HIS A 275 10.71 -12.63 11.29
CA HIS A 275 11.73 -11.59 11.39
C HIS A 275 11.50 -10.40 10.43
N TYR A 276 10.36 -10.37 9.75
CA TYR A 276 10.03 -9.24 8.90
C TYR A 276 10.01 -7.93 9.69
N VAL A 277 10.77 -6.96 9.20
CA VAL A 277 10.82 -5.61 9.75
C VAL A 277 9.81 -4.75 9.00
N PRO A 278 8.81 -4.19 9.70
CA PRO A 278 7.82 -3.36 9.03
C PRO A 278 8.38 -1.99 8.67
N THR A 279 7.87 -1.42 7.58
CA THR A 279 8.07 0.00 7.24
C THR A 279 7.20 0.84 8.15
N GLN A 280 7.81 1.65 9.01
CA GLN A 280 7.11 2.51 9.98
C GLN A 280 7.38 3.98 9.74
N VAL A 281 6.38 4.79 10.03
CA VAL A 281 6.42 6.24 9.84
C VAL A 281 5.74 6.96 11.02
N VAL A 282 6.09 8.23 11.18
CA VAL A 282 5.28 9.17 11.95
C VAL A 282 4.32 9.87 11.00
N VAL A 283 3.04 9.86 11.32
CA VAL A 283 2.00 10.60 10.58
C VAL A 283 1.43 11.68 11.47
N TYR A 284 1.35 12.89 10.96
CA TYR A 284 0.72 14.00 11.65
C TYR A 284 -0.25 14.73 10.70
N ASP A 285 -1.52 14.50 10.92
CA ASP A 285 -2.59 15.09 10.13
C ASP A 285 -3.20 16.27 10.88
N VAL A 286 -3.54 17.33 10.15
CA VAL A 286 -4.20 18.52 10.67
C VAL A 286 -5.41 18.88 9.84
N GLY A 287 -6.56 19.06 10.53
CA GLY A 287 -7.79 19.60 9.98
C GLY A 287 -7.95 21.05 10.41
N LEU A 288 -8.01 21.96 9.44
CA LEU A 288 -8.09 23.42 9.64
C LEU A 288 -9.47 23.95 9.31
N SER A 289 -9.92 24.97 10.05
CA SER A 289 -11.23 25.62 9.84
C SER A 289 -11.35 26.32 8.48
N GLU A 290 -10.23 26.75 7.92
CA GLU A 290 -10.18 27.41 6.61
C GLU A 290 -8.86 27.09 5.89
N ARG A 291 -8.88 27.26 4.56
CA ARG A 291 -7.70 26.95 3.72
C ARG A 291 -6.60 28.00 3.87
N ILE A 292 -5.37 27.52 3.98
CA ILE A 292 -4.16 28.32 3.85
C ILE A 292 -3.75 28.31 2.38
N SER A 293 -3.64 29.48 1.76
CA SER A 293 -3.18 29.59 0.38
C SER A 293 -1.73 29.15 0.26
N SER A 294 -1.47 28.24 -0.66
CA SER A 294 -0.12 27.71 -0.94
C SER A 294 0.07 27.50 -2.44
N PRO A 295 1.25 27.77 -2.99
CA PRO A 295 1.57 27.47 -4.39
C PRO A 295 1.67 25.98 -4.69
N PHE A 296 1.77 25.15 -3.67
CA PHE A 296 1.91 23.71 -3.77
C PHE A 296 0.83 22.98 -2.96
N THR A 297 0.50 21.78 -3.40
CA THR A 297 -0.37 20.82 -2.70
C THR A 297 0.42 19.66 -2.11
N TYR A 298 1.68 19.53 -2.53
CA TYR A 298 2.64 18.58 -2.00
C TYR A 298 4.00 19.26 -1.86
N ILE A 299 4.62 19.15 -0.69
CA ILE A 299 5.97 19.62 -0.44
C ILE A 299 6.79 18.55 0.28
N TYR A 300 7.99 18.28 -0.21
CA TYR A 300 8.95 17.36 0.40
C TYR A 300 10.16 18.15 0.91
N GLN A 301 10.32 18.18 2.22
CA GLN A 301 11.50 18.75 2.87
C GLN A 301 12.63 17.70 2.87
N LYS A 302 13.66 17.97 2.05
CA LYS A 302 14.67 16.98 1.71
C LYS A 302 15.56 16.57 2.89
N ALA A 303 16.10 17.55 3.64
CA ALA A 303 17.06 17.26 4.71
C ALA A 303 16.45 16.45 5.86
N GLN A 304 15.18 16.70 6.18
CA GLN A 304 14.45 16.05 7.26
C GLN A 304 13.63 14.85 6.79
N ARG A 305 13.51 14.66 5.47
CA ARG A 305 12.71 13.60 4.83
C ARG A 305 11.27 13.58 5.34
N VAL A 306 10.66 14.76 5.33
CA VAL A 306 9.25 14.99 5.68
C VAL A 306 8.51 15.46 4.45
N PHE A 307 7.35 14.89 4.18
CA PHE A 307 6.44 15.48 3.21
C PHE A 307 5.12 15.90 3.83
N ILE A 308 4.50 16.91 3.24
CA ILE A 308 3.14 17.35 3.56
C ILE A 308 2.32 17.35 2.28
N THR A 309 1.12 16.81 2.36
CA THR A 309 0.14 16.79 1.26
C THR A 309 -1.16 17.46 1.72
N ASP A 310 -1.70 18.39 0.92
CA ASP A 310 -3.08 18.88 1.07
C ASP A 310 -4.04 17.86 0.45
N ILE A 311 -4.58 16.98 1.29
CA ILE A 311 -5.50 15.91 0.87
C ILE A 311 -6.81 16.48 0.38
N SER A 312 -7.31 17.53 1.06
CA SER A 312 -8.58 18.18 0.71
C SER A 312 -8.55 18.94 -0.62
N TYR A 313 -7.36 19.18 -1.19
CA TYR A 313 -7.24 19.69 -2.55
C TYR A 313 -7.71 18.64 -3.58
N TYR A 314 -7.45 17.37 -3.31
CA TYR A 314 -7.83 16.26 -4.19
C TYR A 314 -9.21 15.71 -3.88
N ASP A 315 -9.56 15.64 -2.61
CA ASP A 315 -10.85 15.13 -2.13
C ASP A 315 -11.50 16.10 -1.12
N ILE A 316 -12.36 16.95 -1.62
CA ILE A 316 -13.09 17.93 -0.81
C ILE A 316 -14.08 17.26 0.17
N THR A 317 -14.47 16.01 -0.07
CA THR A 317 -15.42 15.29 0.79
C THR A 317 -14.83 14.89 2.14
N CYS A 318 -13.51 14.99 2.29
CA CYS A 318 -12.83 14.67 3.55
C CYS A 318 -12.85 15.83 4.58
N VAL A 319 -13.41 16.98 4.25
CA VAL A 319 -13.41 18.17 5.11
C VAL A 319 -14.79 18.84 5.19
N PRO A 320 -15.11 19.58 6.29
CA PRO A 320 -16.23 20.50 6.31
C PRO A 320 -16.07 21.63 5.29
N ASP A 321 -17.18 22.31 4.94
CA ASP A 321 -17.18 23.44 4.01
C ASP A 321 -16.13 24.49 4.39
N GLY A 322 -15.26 24.85 3.44
CA GLY A 322 -14.16 25.79 3.61
C GLY A 322 -12.94 25.25 4.35
N GLY A 323 -13.01 24.04 4.91
CA GLY A 323 -11.92 23.43 5.66
C GLY A 323 -10.74 22.95 4.80
N GLN A 324 -9.64 22.61 5.46
CA GLN A 324 -8.46 22.00 4.84
C GLN A 324 -7.96 20.82 5.66
N LEU A 325 -7.65 19.72 5.00
CA LEU A 325 -7.00 18.55 5.60
C LEU A 325 -5.62 18.34 4.99
N MET A 326 -4.60 18.45 5.83
CA MET A 326 -3.22 18.18 5.42
C MET A 326 -2.69 16.96 6.16
N GLN A 327 -1.97 16.12 5.46
CA GLN A 327 -1.25 14.97 6.00
C GLN A 327 0.26 15.19 5.88
N ALA A 328 0.97 15.07 6.99
CA ALA A 328 2.43 15.02 7.02
C ALA A 328 2.95 13.65 7.41
N VAL A 329 4.05 13.25 6.79
CA VAL A 329 4.72 11.98 7.05
C VAL A 329 6.21 12.18 7.22
N ALA A 330 6.79 11.58 8.26
CA ALA A 330 8.23 11.45 8.47
C ALA A 330 8.60 9.98 8.62
N TYR A 331 9.70 9.55 7.99
CA TYR A 331 10.13 8.14 8.01
C TYR A 331 10.88 7.80 9.29
N LEU A 332 10.76 6.54 9.71
CA LEU A 332 11.50 5.96 10.83
C LEU A 332 12.34 4.77 10.35
N ASN A 333 13.62 4.76 10.71
CA ASN A 333 14.43 3.56 10.62
C ASN A 333 14.41 2.78 11.95
N GLU A 334 14.99 1.58 11.95
CA GLU A 334 15.00 0.72 13.14
C GLU A 334 15.72 1.34 14.33
N GLN A 335 16.83 2.03 14.09
CA GLN A 335 17.57 2.73 15.13
C GLN A 335 16.73 3.85 15.75
N GLU A 336 16.08 4.68 14.93
CA GLU A 336 15.21 5.76 15.41
C GLU A 336 14.00 5.22 16.20
N ILE A 337 13.47 4.05 15.80
CA ILE A 337 12.39 3.36 16.53
C ILE A 337 12.89 2.86 17.89
N ALA A 338 14.07 2.24 17.94
CA ALA A 338 14.68 1.72 19.17
C ALA A 338 15.05 2.85 20.13
N GLU A 339 15.53 3.98 19.62
CA GLU A 339 15.89 5.18 20.39
C GLU A 339 14.66 6.04 20.80
N GLY A 340 13.45 5.67 20.35
CA GLY A 340 12.23 6.39 20.71
C GLY A 340 12.08 7.77 20.06
N LYS A 341 12.72 8.02 18.90
CA LYS A 341 12.77 9.34 18.23
C LYS A 341 11.46 9.80 17.56
N ALA A 342 10.35 9.11 17.79
CA ALA A 342 9.07 9.49 17.19
C ALA A 342 8.60 10.90 17.59
N ASP A 343 8.88 11.33 18.83
CA ASP A 343 8.53 12.68 19.30
C ASP A 343 9.39 13.77 18.64
N GLU A 344 10.66 13.50 18.39
CA GLU A 344 11.54 14.40 17.62
C GLU A 344 11.02 14.55 16.18
N LYS A 345 10.52 13.47 15.57
CA LYS A 345 9.90 13.53 14.23
C LYS A 345 8.59 14.34 14.23
N VAL A 346 7.80 14.26 15.30
CA VAL A 346 6.61 15.11 15.44
C VAL A 346 7.02 16.58 15.46
N ALA A 347 8.00 16.97 16.27
CA ALA A 347 8.52 18.33 16.32
C ALA A 347 9.10 18.79 14.96
N THR A 348 9.79 17.88 14.26
CA THR A 348 10.29 18.12 12.91
C THR A 348 9.15 18.42 11.94
N ILE A 349 8.08 17.62 11.94
CA ILE A 349 6.89 17.85 11.12
C ILE A 349 6.28 19.22 11.44
N GLU A 350 6.13 19.56 12.73
CA GLU A 350 5.60 20.86 13.12
C GLU A 350 6.43 22.03 12.58
N SER A 351 7.76 21.91 12.58
CA SER A 351 8.65 22.93 12.01
C SER A 351 8.45 23.13 10.50
N VAL A 352 8.13 22.04 9.78
CA VAL A 352 7.82 22.10 8.34
C VAL A 352 6.44 22.74 8.10
N TYR A 353 5.45 22.44 8.95
CA TYR A 353 4.16 23.14 8.93
C TYR A 353 4.33 24.64 9.20
N ASP A 354 5.07 25.03 10.24
CA ASP A 354 5.32 26.43 10.61
C ASP A 354 5.98 27.20 9.47
N LYS A 355 6.92 26.58 8.75
CA LYS A 355 7.61 27.18 7.61
C LYS A 355 6.71 27.39 6.40
N HIS A 356 5.88 26.42 6.06
CA HIS A 356 5.18 26.39 4.77
C HIS A 356 3.69 26.73 4.84
N PHE A 357 3.10 26.68 6.03
CA PHE A 357 1.69 26.94 6.26
C PHE A 357 1.49 27.87 7.47
N PRO A 358 2.02 29.12 7.42
CA PRO A 358 1.93 30.04 8.55
C PRO A 358 0.46 30.27 8.94
N GLY A 359 0.19 30.30 10.26
CA GLY A 359 -1.17 30.44 10.79
C GLY A 359 -1.96 29.13 10.85
N TRP A 360 -1.33 27.97 10.65
CA TRP A 360 -2.02 26.68 10.75
C TRP A 360 -2.48 26.37 12.18
N ARG A 361 -1.73 26.82 13.19
CA ARG A 361 -2.06 26.55 14.60
C ARG A 361 -3.31 27.28 15.03
N GLU A 362 -3.51 28.52 14.57
CA GLU A 362 -4.68 29.34 14.86
C GLU A 362 -5.95 28.80 14.19
N ARG A 363 -5.81 28.08 13.08
CA ARG A 363 -6.91 27.46 12.32
C ARG A 363 -7.16 26.02 12.70
N LEU A 364 -6.38 25.45 13.61
CA LEU A 364 -6.43 24.03 13.96
C LEU A 364 -7.74 23.66 14.65
N VAL A 365 -8.56 22.82 14.03
CA VAL A 365 -9.82 22.27 14.59
C VAL A 365 -9.63 20.84 15.08
N ALA A 366 -8.94 20.02 14.28
CA ALA A 366 -8.72 18.62 14.57
C ALA A 366 -7.28 18.21 14.20
N LYS A 367 -6.72 17.28 14.95
CA LYS A 367 -5.42 16.69 14.63
C LYS A 367 -5.41 15.21 14.98
N ARG A 368 -4.56 14.47 14.28
CA ARG A 368 -4.25 13.08 14.57
C ARG A 368 -2.74 12.85 14.44
N ILE A 369 -2.14 12.20 15.43
CA ILE A 369 -0.73 11.84 15.43
C ILE A 369 -0.62 10.33 15.62
N SER A 370 0.08 9.67 14.70
CA SER A 370 0.48 8.27 14.82
C SER A 370 2.01 8.18 14.83
N LYS A 371 2.58 7.89 16.00
CA LYS A 371 4.04 7.90 16.21
C LYS A 371 4.76 6.68 15.61
N LYS A 372 4.03 5.60 15.33
CA LYS A 372 4.54 4.35 14.74
C LYS A 372 3.46 3.74 13.85
N ALA A 373 3.14 4.41 12.74
CA ALA A 373 2.20 3.86 11.77
C ALA A 373 2.93 2.86 10.86
N THR A 374 2.51 1.61 10.86
CA THR A 374 2.98 0.61 9.90
C THR A 374 2.30 0.85 8.57
N VAL A 375 3.08 1.21 7.55
CA VAL A 375 2.58 1.42 6.18
C VAL A 375 2.72 0.19 5.30
N GLN A 376 3.66 -0.71 5.64
CA GLN A 376 3.86 -2.02 5.00
C GLN A 376 4.47 -2.98 6.02
N GLU A 377 4.07 -4.26 6.01
CA GLU A 377 4.56 -5.28 6.95
C GLU A 377 6.00 -5.74 6.68
N ILE A 378 6.53 -5.44 5.51
CA ILE A 378 7.90 -5.71 5.14
C ILE A 378 8.59 -4.42 4.71
N LYS A 379 9.84 -4.22 5.13
CA LYS A 379 10.69 -3.15 4.63
C LYS A 379 11.43 -3.65 3.40
N CYS A 380 11.22 -3.01 2.26
CA CYS A 380 11.81 -3.45 0.99
C CYS A 380 13.27 -2.99 0.85
N ILE A 381 14.12 -3.43 1.76
CA ILE A 381 15.56 -3.16 1.77
C ILE A 381 16.35 -4.46 1.96
N GLU A 382 17.60 -4.48 1.44
CA GLU A 382 18.53 -5.61 1.56
C GLU A 382 17.91 -6.95 1.10
N ASP A 383 18.12 -8.02 1.85
CA ASP A 383 17.75 -9.38 1.48
C ASP A 383 16.35 -9.81 1.92
N GLN A 384 15.50 -8.88 2.36
CA GLN A 384 14.13 -9.23 2.75
C GLN A 384 13.34 -9.72 1.53
N ARG A 385 12.96 -11.00 1.53
CA ARG A 385 12.18 -11.62 0.47
C ARG A 385 10.70 -11.61 0.80
N LEU A 386 9.87 -11.27 -0.19
CA LEU A 386 8.42 -11.42 -0.08
C LEU A 386 8.05 -12.91 0.07
N MET A 387 7.06 -13.19 0.91
CA MET A 387 6.55 -14.54 1.10
C MET A 387 5.77 -15.00 -0.15
N PRO A 388 5.98 -16.23 -0.64
CA PRO A 388 5.19 -16.79 -1.73
C PRO A 388 3.69 -16.81 -1.40
N VAL A 389 2.85 -16.55 -2.40
CA VAL A 389 1.38 -16.59 -2.23
C VAL A 389 0.84 -18.02 -2.05
N LYS A 390 1.65 -19.03 -2.34
CA LYS A 390 1.32 -20.45 -2.22
C LYS A 390 2.49 -21.22 -1.63
N PHE A 391 2.15 -22.10 -0.68
CA PHE A 391 3.09 -23.06 -0.13
C PHE A 391 2.69 -24.46 -0.60
N TYR A 392 3.52 -25.09 -1.43
CA TYR A 392 3.18 -26.35 -2.09
C TYR A 392 2.95 -27.52 -1.13
N SER A 393 3.55 -27.49 0.05
CA SER A 393 3.33 -28.50 1.09
C SER A 393 1.97 -28.36 1.80
N LEU A 394 1.24 -27.26 1.57
CA LEU A 394 -0.13 -27.02 2.06
C LEU A 394 -1.01 -26.66 0.85
N PRO A 395 -1.51 -27.66 0.09
CA PRO A 395 -2.06 -27.46 -1.25
C PRO A 395 -3.32 -26.59 -1.29
N ASN A 396 -4.04 -26.43 -0.18
CA ASN A 396 -5.25 -25.63 -0.08
C ASN A 396 -5.11 -24.36 0.77
N ALA A 397 -3.88 -24.02 1.20
CA ALA A 397 -3.60 -22.79 1.91
C ALA A 397 -2.89 -21.77 1.02
N TYR A 398 -3.36 -20.53 1.08
CA TYR A 398 -2.84 -19.40 0.32
C TYR A 398 -2.60 -18.20 1.22
N PHE A 399 -1.73 -17.30 0.77
CA PHE A 399 -1.29 -16.15 1.54
C PHE A 399 -1.38 -14.88 0.71
N ALA A 400 -1.93 -13.81 1.26
CA ALA A 400 -2.02 -12.53 0.57
C ALA A 400 -1.87 -11.37 1.55
N GLY A 401 -1.13 -10.37 1.15
CA GLY A 401 -0.83 -9.17 1.94
C GLY A 401 0.28 -8.36 1.31
N ASP A 402 0.59 -7.23 1.92
CA ASP A 402 1.70 -6.37 1.47
C ASP A 402 3.10 -6.90 1.87
N TRP A 403 3.15 -8.13 2.32
CA TRP A 403 4.31 -8.93 2.65
C TRP A 403 4.44 -10.20 1.77
N CYS A 404 3.49 -10.37 0.83
CA CYS A 404 3.50 -11.47 -0.15
C CYS A 404 3.98 -11.02 -1.52
N GLU A 405 4.43 -11.98 -2.33
CA GLU A 405 4.77 -11.77 -3.73
C GLU A 405 3.61 -11.18 -4.52
N GLY A 406 3.91 -10.14 -5.29
CA GLY A 406 2.96 -9.41 -6.10
C GLY A 406 3.60 -8.25 -6.84
N ASP A 407 2.77 -7.45 -7.49
CA ASP A 407 3.20 -6.26 -8.22
C ASP A 407 3.04 -5.00 -7.36
N GLY A 408 3.99 -4.07 -7.48
CA GLY A 408 3.94 -2.77 -6.81
C GLY A 408 4.46 -2.78 -5.38
N GLN A 409 3.99 -1.85 -4.57
CA GLN A 409 4.36 -1.66 -3.16
C GLN A 409 3.13 -1.26 -2.34
N LEU A 410 3.21 -1.37 -1.01
CA LEU A 410 2.15 -0.93 -0.09
C LEU A 410 0.81 -1.64 -0.38
N SER A 411 -0.28 -0.87 -0.52
CA SER A 411 -1.62 -1.40 -0.81
C SER A 411 -1.71 -2.15 -2.14
N GLU A 412 -0.88 -1.78 -3.13
CA GLU A 412 -0.83 -2.48 -4.42
C GLU A 412 -0.34 -3.92 -4.29
N LEU A 413 0.62 -4.20 -3.39
CA LEU A 413 1.01 -5.58 -3.05
C LEU A 413 -0.14 -6.35 -2.41
N SER A 414 -0.92 -5.71 -1.52
CA SER A 414 -2.11 -6.35 -0.93
C SER A 414 -3.11 -6.76 -2.00
N PHE A 415 -3.41 -5.87 -2.95
CA PHE A 415 -4.35 -6.15 -4.04
C PHE A 415 -3.81 -7.17 -5.04
N SER A 416 -2.54 -7.07 -5.43
CA SER A 416 -1.94 -7.93 -6.43
C SER A 416 -1.69 -9.34 -5.93
N SER A 417 -1.22 -9.52 -4.69
CA SER A 417 -1.08 -10.84 -4.07
C SER A 417 -2.43 -11.55 -3.95
N ALA A 418 -3.48 -10.82 -3.52
CA ALA A 418 -4.84 -11.35 -3.46
C ALA A 418 -5.38 -11.73 -4.85
N TYR A 419 -5.09 -10.91 -5.87
CA TYR A 419 -5.47 -11.22 -7.25
C TYR A 419 -4.80 -12.50 -7.75
N ASN A 420 -3.49 -12.68 -7.48
CA ASN A 420 -2.74 -13.88 -7.84
C ASN A 420 -3.30 -15.13 -7.15
N VAL A 421 -3.55 -15.05 -5.83
CA VAL A 421 -4.17 -16.15 -5.06
C VAL A 421 -5.51 -16.54 -5.66
N THR A 422 -6.38 -15.57 -5.90
CA THR A 422 -7.73 -15.84 -6.42
C THR A 422 -7.71 -16.37 -7.84
N SER A 423 -6.72 -15.99 -8.66
CA SER A 423 -6.52 -16.58 -9.99
C SER A 423 -6.15 -18.07 -9.88
N HIS A 424 -5.23 -18.44 -8.98
CA HIS A 424 -4.88 -19.84 -8.73
C HIS A 424 -6.09 -20.67 -8.27
N ILE A 425 -6.92 -20.13 -7.37
CA ILE A 425 -8.11 -20.85 -6.90
C ILE A 425 -9.10 -21.02 -8.04
N LEU A 426 -9.42 -19.97 -8.78
CA LEU A 426 -10.41 -20.00 -9.86
C LEU A 426 -9.99 -20.87 -11.05
N GLU A 427 -8.70 -21.03 -11.31
CA GLU A 427 -8.17 -21.96 -12.32
C GLU A 427 -8.36 -23.44 -11.95
N HIS A 428 -8.37 -23.76 -10.66
CA HIS A 428 -8.45 -25.13 -10.14
C HIS A 428 -9.82 -25.48 -9.54
N ALA A 429 -10.68 -24.47 -9.35
CA ALA A 429 -12.03 -24.67 -8.82
C ALA A 429 -12.88 -25.50 -9.78
N VAL A 430 -13.53 -26.56 -9.27
CA VAL A 430 -14.36 -27.45 -10.07
C VAL A 430 -15.61 -26.70 -10.52
N PRO A 431 -15.93 -26.68 -11.84
CA PRO A 431 -17.19 -26.11 -12.31
C PRO A 431 -18.35 -26.94 -11.70
N ALA A 432 -19.39 -26.27 -11.19
CA ALA A 432 -20.59 -26.96 -10.76
C ALA A 432 -21.14 -27.78 -11.94
N GLU A 433 -21.44 -29.07 -11.70
CA GLU A 433 -21.97 -29.99 -12.71
C GLU A 433 -23.16 -29.33 -13.42
N GLY A 434 -23.04 -29.09 -14.72
CA GLY A 434 -24.15 -28.64 -15.57
C GLY A 434 -23.91 -27.49 -16.53
N MET A 435 -22.75 -26.84 -16.57
CA MET A 435 -22.52 -25.75 -17.54
C MET A 435 -21.46 -26.06 -18.60
N LYS A 436 -21.89 -26.26 -19.84
CA LYS A 436 -21.03 -26.30 -21.02
C LYS A 436 -20.34 -24.95 -21.20
N LYS A 437 -19.01 -24.97 -21.44
CA LYS A 437 -18.23 -23.80 -21.85
C LYS A 437 -18.95 -23.10 -23.02
N ALA A 438 -19.34 -21.85 -22.82
CA ALA A 438 -19.63 -20.98 -23.94
C ALA A 438 -18.27 -20.65 -24.58
N THR A 439 -17.95 -21.31 -25.68
CA THR A 439 -16.87 -20.95 -26.55
C THR A 439 -17.17 -19.56 -27.11
N SER A 440 -16.29 -18.61 -26.78
CA SER A 440 -16.24 -17.30 -27.41
C SER A 440 -16.07 -17.44 -28.92
N ALA A 441 -17.03 -16.95 -29.66
CA ALA A 441 -16.86 -16.55 -31.06
C ALA A 441 -16.30 -15.11 -31.11
#